data_fa4a557b590504ed3fcf001b188dcb53
#
_entry.id   fa4a557b590504ed3fcf001b188dcb53
#
_cell.length_a   1.000
_cell.length_b   1.000
_cell.length_c   1.000
_cell.angle_alpha   90.00
_cell.angle_beta   90.00
_cell.angle_gamma   90.00
#
_symmetry.space_group_name_H-M   'P 1'
#
loop_
_entity.id
_entity.type
_entity.pdbx_description
1 polymer ?
#
loop_
_entity_poly.entity_id
_entity_poly.type
_entity_poly.pdbx_seq_one_letter_code
_entity_poly.pdbx_strand_id
1 'polypeptide(L)'
;MMEWRYFTMELRHIRYFLAVAEEMNFTRAADKLCIAQPPLSRQIQDLENELGVKLFIRNPHALQLTEEGQLFRQYAIQVIDLVNKSTEEIREMKQGLQGTLFLASVEGHAPRLFSEWIAGFHQLHPHVQYNLWNGNSDDVVNRVMKGLYDLAIIMKPHNAEGVEALSVYKEPWIAMIPSSHPLARHEGSTIELAELAPYDLIIPSRASRLQEISGWFQMTGQKPKIRCRIAHMLNAFELTRQGVGIAIYPASAAEVGISSDICIKELVNPSVTASYVLIWNKDHQLSHVATEFIHYIKKHIPDSE
;
A
#
# COMPACT_ATOMS: atom_id res chain seq x y z
N MET A 1 3.45 -27.65 -22.46
CA MET A 1 2.74 -27.06 -23.60
C MET A 1 1.59 -26.23 -23.02
N MET A 2 1.68 -24.92 -23.08
CA MET A 2 0.67 -24.02 -22.53
C MET A 2 -0.54 -24.05 -23.48
N GLU A 3 -1.65 -24.67 -23.06
CA GLU A 3 -2.91 -24.63 -23.85
C GLU A 3 -3.42 -23.19 -23.80
N TRP A 4 -3.26 -22.46 -24.89
CA TRP A 4 -3.93 -21.19 -25.11
C TRP A 4 -5.42 -21.47 -25.30
N ARG A 5 -6.21 -21.45 -24.20
CA ARG A 5 -7.66 -21.34 -24.33
C ARG A 5 -7.95 -20.03 -25.05
N TYR A 6 -8.68 -20.11 -26.17
CA TYR A 6 -9.07 -18.95 -26.96
C TYR A 6 -10.04 -18.06 -26.16
N PHE A 7 -9.50 -17.22 -25.29
CA PHE A 7 -10.21 -16.07 -24.82
C PHE A 7 -10.20 -15.04 -25.95
N THR A 8 -11.38 -14.61 -26.40
CA THR A 8 -11.50 -13.55 -27.40
C THR A 8 -11.47 -12.14 -26.77
N MET A 9 -11.35 -12.08 -25.43
CA MET A 9 -11.24 -10.83 -24.69
C MET A 9 -10.02 -10.04 -25.10
N GLU A 10 -10.23 -8.85 -25.68
CA GLU A 10 -9.18 -7.91 -26.06
C GLU A 10 -8.96 -6.84 -24.97
N LEU A 11 -7.77 -6.20 -24.95
CA LEU A 11 -7.50 -5.06 -24.07
C LEU A 11 -8.51 -3.92 -24.22
N ARG A 12 -9.10 -3.78 -25.40
CA ARG A 12 -10.16 -2.82 -25.67
C ARG A 12 -11.39 -3.08 -24.80
N HIS A 13 -11.80 -4.32 -24.62
CA HIS A 13 -12.95 -4.67 -23.77
C HIS A 13 -12.70 -4.32 -22.32
N ILE A 14 -11.47 -4.54 -21.84
CA ILE A 14 -11.04 -4.16 -20.49
C ILE A 14 -11.11 -2.65 -20.30
N ARG A 15 -10.58 -1.86 -21.24
CA ARG A 15 -10.66 -0.38 -21.21
C ARG A 15 -12.10 0.13 -21.22
N TYR A 16 -12.95 -0.47 -22.02
CA TYR A 16 -14.37 -0.11 -22.10
C TYR A 16 -15.09 -0.40 -20.78
N PHE A 17 -14.84 -1.58 -20.21
CA PHE A 17 -15.38 -1.93 -18.91
C PHE A 17 -14.92 -0.93 -17.81
N LEU A 18 -13.64 -0.61 -17.75
CA LEU A 18 -13.11 0.34 -16.77
C LEU A 18 -13.72 1.74 -16.93
N ALA A 19 -13.89 2.22 -18.15
CA ALA A 19 -14.52 3.52 -18.40
C ALA A 19 -15.99 3.53 -17.92
N VAL A 20 -16.75 2.45 -18.15
CA VAL A 20 -18.14 2.34 -17.67
C VAL A 20 -18.18 2.22 -16.15
N ALA A 21 -17.24 1.48 -15.54
CA ALA A 21 -17.14 1.29 -14.11
C ALA A 21 -16.70 2.57 -13.36
N GLU A 22 -15.97 3.45 -14.00
CA GLU A 22 -15.57 4.75 -13.45
C GLU A 22 -16.72 5.76 -13.53
N GLU A 23 -17.34 5.87 -14.71
CA GLU A 23 -18.41 6.84 -14.95
C GLU A 23 -19.77 6.41 -14.38
N MET A 24 -19.96 5.13 -14.09
CA MET A 24 -21.24 4.52 -13.70
C MET A 24 -22.39 4.97 -14.60
N ASN A 25 -22.07 5.23 -15.88
CA ASN A 25 -22.99 5.71 -16.91
C ASN A 25 -22.45 5.41 -18.31
N PHE A 26 -23.20 4.65 -19.10
CA PHE A 26 -22.77 4.25 -20.44
C PHE A 26 -22.60 5.42 -21.42
N THR A 27 -23.44 6.45 -21.31
CA THR A 27 -23.35 7.62 -22.20
C THR A 27 -22.09 8.42 -21.90
N ARG A 28 -21.84 8.76 -20.64
CA ARG A 28 -20.62 9.48 -20.23
C ARG A 28 -19.36 8.68 -20.53
N ALA A 29 -19.38 7.37 -20.30
CA ALA A 29 -18.26 6.51 -20.65
C ALA A 29 -17.98 6.50 -22.16
N ALA A 30 -19.05 6.46 -23.00
CA ALA A 30 -18.91 6.53 -24.46
C ALA A 30 -18.33 7.88 -24.91
N ASP A 31 -18.80 8.99 -24.33
CA ASP A 31 -18.28 10.34 -24.59
C ASP A 31 -16.77 10.41 -24.22
N LYS A 32 -16.37 9.90 -23.05
CA LYS A 32 -14.98 9.84 -22.60
C LYS A 32 -14.08 9.01 -23.53
N LEU A 33 -14.65 7.95 -24.12
CA LEU A 33 -13.95 7.08 -25.07
C LEU A 33 -14.03 7.57 -26.51
N CYS A 34 -14.71 8.69 -26.77
CA CYS A 34 -14.97 9.25 -28.11
C CYS A 34 -15.64 8.23 -29.06
N ILE A 35 -16.59 7.44 -28.58
CA ILE A 35 -17.37 6.48 -29.36
C ILE A 35 -18.88 6.65 -29.09
N ALA A 36 -19.73 6.05 -29.95
CA ALA A 36 -21.17 6.02 -29.71
C ALA A 36 -21.53 5.04 -28.59
N GLN A 37 -22.59 5.34 -27.83
CA GLN A 37 -23.05 4.49 -26.71
C GLN A 37 -23.49 3.06 -27.14
N PRO A 38 -24.21 2.85 -28.28
CA PRO A 38 -24.67 1.51 -28.67
C PRO A 38 -23.53 0.49 -28.86
N PRO A 39 -22.43 0.79 -29.57
CA PRO A 39 -21.29 -0.12 -29.67
C PRO A 39 -20.61 -0.39 -28.32
N LEU A 40 -20.49 0.61 -27.43
CA LEU A 40 -19.95 0.39 -26.08
C LEU A 40 -20.80 -0.62 -25.29
N SER A 41 -22.13 -0.42 -25.29
CA SER A 41 -23.04 -1.32 -24.58
C SER A 41 -22.98 -2.75 -25.13
N ARG A 42 -22.82 -2.91 -26.44
CA ARG A 42 -22.68 -4.21 -27.09
C ARG A 42 -21.37 -4.90 -26.69
N GLN A 43 -20.26 -4.18 -26.70
CA GLN A 43 -18.95 -4.73 -26.30
C GLN A 43 -18.92 -5.16 -24.83
N ILE A 44 -19.60 -4.43 -23.94
CA ILE A 44 -19.74 -4.86 -22.54
C ILE A 44 -20.60 -6.12 -22.44
N GLN A 45 -21.67 -6.22 -23.22
CA GLN A 45 -22.52 -7.40 -23.24
C GLN A 45 -21.78 -8.63 -23.80
N ASP A 46 -20.98 -8.45 -24.84
CA ASP A 46 -20.12 -9.51 -25.40
C ASP A 46 -19.09 -9.99 -24.36
N LEU A 47 -18.47 -9.07 -23.61
CA LEU A 47 -17.56 -9.38 -22.50
C LEU A 47 -18.28 -10.17 -21.38
N GLU A 48 -19.47 -9.74 -20.96
CA GLU A 48 -20.29 -10.45 -19.97
C GLU A 48 -20.66 -11.87 -20.44
N ASN A 49 -20.99 -12.02 -21.73
CA ASN A 49 -21.32 -13.33 -22.32
C ASN A 49 -20.10 -14.25 -22.36
N GLU A 50 -18.92 -13.72 -22.71
CA GLU A 50 -17.65 -14.49 -22.72
C GLU A 50 -17.26 -14.95 -21.33
N LEU A 51 -17.44 -14.11 -20.31
CA LEU A 51 -17.18 -14.44 -18.90
C LEU A 51 -18.27 -15.32 -18.28
N GLY A 52 -19.45 -15.39 -18.89
CA GLY A 52 -20.61 -16.13 -18.38
C GLY A 52 -21.27 -15.50 -17.15
N VAL A 53 -20.94 -14.25 -16.83
CA VAL A 53 -21.44 -13.53 -15.65
C VAL A 53 -21.82 -12.09 -16.00
N LYS A 54 -22.72 -11.48 -15.22
CA LYS A 54 -23.00 -10.05 -15.32
C LYS A 54 -22.01 -9.26 -14.50
N LEU A 55 -21.45 -8.20 -15.09
CA LEU A 55 -20.53 -7.27 -14.43
C LEU A 55 -21.24 -6.02 -13.91
N PHE A 56 -22.40 -5.70 -14.53
CA PHE A 56 -23.21 -4.54 -14.16
C PHE A 56 -24.67 -4.92 -13.87
N ILE A 57 -25.23 -4.31 -12.83
CA ILE A 57 -26.66 -4.28 -12.54
C ILE A 57 -27.23 -3.01 -13.17
N ARG A 58 -28.16 -3.18 -14.11
CA ARG A 58 -28.82 -2.08 -14.82
C ARG A 58 -30.19 -1.81 -14.19
N ASN A 59 -30.27 -0.85 -13.31
CA ASN A 59 -31.53 -0.36 -12.74
C ASN A 59 -31.99 0.91 -13.48
N PRO A 60 -33.30 1.22 -13.52
CA PRO A 60 -33.81 2.40 -14.23
C PRO A 60 -33.18 3.74 -13.79
N HIS A 61 -32.66 3.81 -12.57
CA HIS A 61 -32.13 5.03 -11.96
C HIS A 61 -30.64 4.97 -11.61
N ALA A 62 -29.99 3.79 -11.71
CA ALA A 62 -28.57 3.64 -11.33
C ALA A 62 -27.92 2.45 -12.02
N LEU A 63 -26.70 2.63 -12.44
CA LEU A 63 -25.79 1.55 -12.83
C LEU A 63 -24.93 1.18 -11.62
N GLN A 64 -24.77 -0.12 -11.35
CA GLN A 64 -23.95 -0.61 -10.24
C GLN A 64 -23.10 -1.79 -10.71
N LEU A 65 -21.93 -2.00 -10.09
CA LEU A 65 -21.16 -3.21 -10.30
C LEU A 65 -21.77 -4.37 -9.50
N THR A 66 -21.74 -5.56 -10.09
CA THR A 66 -21.96 -6.83 -9.37
C THR A 66 -20.74 -7.15 -8.50
N GLU A 67 -20.79 -8.19 -7.67
CA GLU A 67 -19.59 -8.70 -6.96
C GLU A 67 -18.54 -9.17 -7.96
N GLU A 68 -18.93 -9.87 -9.02
CA GLU A 68 -18.07 -10.27 -10.12
C GLU A 68 -17.50 -9.07 -10.87
N GLY A 69 -18.31 -8.00 -11.06
CA GLY A 69 -17.87 -6.74 -11.65
C GLY A 69 -16.82 -6.02 -10.80
N GLN A 70 -16.96 -6.04 -9.48
CA GLN A 70 -15.97 -5.48 -8.57
C GLN A 70 -14.64 -6.28 -8.61
N LEU A 71 -14.73 -7.60 -8.60
CA LEU A 71 -13.58 -8.48 -8.74
C LEU A 71 -12.89 -8.28 -10.10
N PHE A 72 -13.67 -8.26 -11.18
CA PHE A 72 -13.13 -8.01 -12.52
C PHE A 72 -12.46 -6.64 -12.63
N ARG A 73 -13.02 -5.59 -12.01
CA ARG A 73 -12.42 -4.25 -11.97
C ARG A 73 -11.02 -4.25 -11.34
N GLN A 74 -10.82 -5.00 -10.26
CA GLN A 74 -9.51 -5.11 -9.62
C GLN A 74 -8.46 -5.71 -10.57
N TYR A 75 -8.81 -6.80 -11.27
CA TYR A 75 -7.90 -7.42 -12.24
C TYR A 75 -7.74 -6.58 -13.51
N ALA A 76 -8.80 -5.95 -13.99
CA ALA A 76 -8.77 -5.10 -15.17
C ALA A 76 -7.79 -3.92 -15.02
N ILE A 77 -7.77 -3.26 -13.86
CA ILE A 77 -6.80 -2.22 -13.54
C ILE A 77 -5.38 -2.77 -13.61
N GLN A 78 -5.11 -3.93 -12.98
CA GLN A 78 -3.78 -4.54 -12.97
C GLN A 78 -3.29 -4.90 -14.39
N VAL A 79 -4.17 -5.41 -15.24
CA VAL A 79 -3.83 -5.74 -16.63
C VAL A 79 -3.46 -4.48 -17.42
N ILE A 80 -4.24 -3.41 -17.29
CA ILE A 80 -3.93 -2.14 -17.99
C ILE A 80 -2.63 -1.54 -17.45
N ASP A 81 -2.41 -1.54 -16.14
CA ASP A 81 -1.17 -1.06 -15.52
C ASP A 81 0.05 -1.84 -16.04
N LEU A 82 -0.05 -3.16 -16.13
CA LEU A 82 1.04 -4.01 -16.65
C LEU A 82 1.34 -3.75 -18.13
N VAL A 83 0.31 -3.56 -18.96
CA VAL A 83 0.47 -3.22 -20.37
C VAL A 83 1.11 -1.84 -20.54
N ASN A 84 0.69 -0.86 -19.76
CA ASN A 84 1.29 0.47 -19.79
C ASN A 84 2.76 0.41 -19.39
N LYS A 85 3.07 -0.27 -18.26
CA LYS A 85 4.44 -0.48 -17.78
C LYS A 85 5.33 -1.13 -18.86
N SER A 86 4.90 -2.24 -19.44
CA SER A 86 5.68 -2.95 -20.47
C SER A 86 5.92 -2.09 -21.71
N THR A 87 4.94 -1.26 -22.09
CA THR A 87 5.07 -0.35 -23.24
C THR A 87 6.08 0.76 -22.95
N GLU A 88 6.10 1.28 -21.74
CA GLU A 88 7.07 2.29 -21.30
C GLU A 88 8.47 1.69 -21.24
N GLU A 89 8.68 0.57 -20.58
CA GLU A 89 9.99 -0.11 -20.51
C GLU A 89 10.59 -0.38 -21.90
N ILE A 90 9.78 -0.83 -22.88
CA ILE A 90 10.25 -1.06 -24.25
C ILE A 90 10.68 0.25 -24.95
N ARG A 91 9.97 1.36 -24.70
CA ARG A 91 10.34 2.67 -25.27
C ARG A 91 11.66 3.18 -24.71
N GLU A 92 11.93 2.89 -23.44
CA GLU A 92 13.08 3.36 -22.66
C GLU A 92 14.38 2.67 -23.05
N MET A 93 14.35 1.42 -23.54
CA MET A 93 15.54 0.67 -23.95
C MET A 93 16.43 1.38 -25.00
N LYS A 94 15.99 2.51 -25.55
CA LYS A 94 16.69 3.21 -26.66
C LYS A 94 17.47 4.47 -26.28
N GLN A 95 17.39 5.01 -25.03
CA GLN A 95 17.89 6.36 -24.74
C GLN A 95 18.50 6.55 -23.32
N GLY A 96 19.53 5.77 -22.94
CA GLY A 96 20.22 5.98 -21.66
C GLY A 96 19.37 5.56 -20.45
N LEU A 97 19.77 5.99 -19.21
CA LEU A 97 18.98 5.69 -18.02
C LEU A 97 17.76 6.62 -17.95
N GLN A 98 16.71 6.21 -18.60
CA GLN A 98 15.39 6.86 -18.63
C GLN A 98 14.36 5.81 -18.26
N GLY A 99 13.17 6.28 -17.83
CA GLY A 99 12.10 5.37 -17.59
C GLY A 99 11.30 5.67 -16.34
N THR A 100 10.27 4.89 -16.12
CA THR A 100 9.41 5.02 -14.96
C THR A 100 9.75 3.94 -13.93
N LEU A 101 10.13 4.37 -12.74
CA LEU A 101 10.34 3.51 -11.58
C LEU A 101 9.01 3.37 -10.81
N PHE A 102 8.50 2.16 -10.76
CA PHE A 102 7.25 1.85 -10.06
C PHE A 102 7.55 1.39 -8.63
N LEU A 103 7.17 2.22 -7.66
CA LEU A 103 7.48 2.05 -6.25
C LEU A 103 6.20 1.89 -5.42
N ALA A 104 6.15 0.89 -4.56
CA ALA A 104 5.06 0.73 -3.62
C ALA A 104 5.55 0.78 -2.17
N SER A 105 4.75 1.30 -1.25
CA SER A 105 5.15 1.29 0.16
C SER A 105 3.97 1.16 1.11
N VAL A 106 4.28 0.69 2.32
CA VAL A 106 3.39 0.86 3.45
C VAL A 106 3.46 2.30 3.98
N GLU A 107 2.50 2.68 4.80
CA GLU A 107 2.56 3.91 5.60
C GLU A 107 3.70 3.85 6.64
N GLY A 108 3.91 4.93 7.35
CA GLY A 108 4.96 5.09 8.34
C GLY A 108 6.22 5.70 7.76
N HIS A 109 7.39 5.15 8.08
CA HIS A 109 8.67 5.71 7.64
C HIS A 109 8.99 5.45 6.16
N ALA A 110 8.32 4.49 5.52
CA ALA A 110 8.62 4.08 4.14
C ALA A 110 8.49 5.21 3.10
N PRO A 111 7.45 6.10 3.12
CA PRO A 111 7.38 7.23 2.20
C PRO A 111 8.54 8.20 2.32
N ARG A 112 9.06 8.42 3.54
CA ARG A 112 10.22 9.27 3.78
C ARG A 112 11.47 8.69 3.15
N LEU A 113 11.75 7.41 3.37
CA LEU A 113 12.88 6.70 2.75
C LEU A 113 12.86 6.84 1.23
N PHE A 114 11.71 6.55 0.60
CA PHE A 114 11.62 6.71 -0.85
C PHE A 114 11.81 8.15 -1.29
N SER A 115 11.26 9.12 -0.58
CA SER A 115 11.41 10.53 -0.92
C SER A 115 12.88 10.99 -0.87
N GLU A 116 13.63 10.56 0.15
CA GLU A 116 15.05 10.85 0.30
C GLU A 116 15.89 10.22 -0.83
N TRP A 117 15.65 8.94 -1.13
CA TRP A 117 16.36 8.24 -2.20
C TRP A 117 15.99 8.77 -3.59
N ILE A 118 14.72 9.06 -3.83
CA ILE A 118 14.24 9.66 -5.08
C ILE A 118 14.89 11.03 -5.28
N ALA A 119 14.94 11.87 -4.26
CA ALA A 119 15.53 13.20 -4.36
C ALA A 119 17.00 13.15 -4.78
N GLY A 120 17.80 12.26 -4.19
CA GLY A 120 19.21 12.11 -4.56
C GLY A 120 19.39 11.41 -5.92
N PHE A 121 18.61 10.38 -6.21
CA PHE A 121 18.69 9.67 -7.50
C PHE A 121 18.26 10.55 -8.68
N HIS A 122 17.23 11.39 -8.48
CA HIS A 122 16.76 12.34 -9.49
C HIS A 122 17.84 13.38 -9.89
N GLN A 123 18.68 13.80 -8.95
CA GLN A 123 19.81 14.69 -9.26
C GLN A 123 20.82 14.04 -10.22
N LEU A 124 21.02 12.72 -10.11
CA LEU A 124 21.90 11.95 -10.98
C LEU A 124 21.24 11.54 -12.30
N HIS A 125 19.94 11.31 -12.26
CA HIS A 125 19.15 10.77 -13.37
C HIS A 125 17.85 11.59 -13.57
N PRO A 126 17.94 12.83 -14.08
CA PRO A 126 16.79 13.77 -14.14
C PRO A 126 15.68 13.35 -15.10
N HIS A 127 15.94 12.37 -15.97
CA HIS A 127 14.95 11.86 -16.93
C HIS A 127 14.17 10.66 -16.42
N VAL A 128 14.47 10.15 -15.22
CA VAL A 128 13.71 9.08 -14.58
C VAL A 128 12.42 9.64 -14.00
N GLN A 129 11.30 8.97 -14.30
CA GLN A 129 9.99 9.25 -13.74
C GLN A 129 9.68 8.29 -12.60
N TYR A 130 8.76 8.66 -11.74
CA TYR A 130 8.42 7.87 -10.55
C TYR A 130 6.92 7.70 -10.43
N ASN A 131 6.47 6.47 -10.26
CA ASN A 131 5.09 6.13 -9.93
C ASN A 131 5.05 5.52 -8.53
N LEU A 132 4.44 6.23 -7.57
CA LEU A 132 4.37 5.81 -6.18
C LEU A 132 2.94 5.42 -5.80
N TRP A 133 2.83 4.29 -5.11
CA TRP A 133 1.56 3.81 -4.57
C TRP A 133 1.73 3.33 -3.12
N ASN A 134 0.75 3.62 -2.28
CA ASN A 134 0.75 3.21 -0.88
C ASN A 134 -0.40 2.24 -0.59
N GLY A 135 -0.12 1.25 0.23
CA GLY A 135 -1.10 0.26 0.67
C GLY A 135 -0.66 -0.51 1.90
N ASN A 136 -1.44 -1.50 2.30
CA ASN A 136 -1.00 -2.43 3.34
C ASN A 136 0.05 -3.41 2.80
N SER A 137 0.83 -4.04 3.68
CA SER A 137 1.95 -4.91 3.26
C SER A 137 1.52 -6.09 2.38
N ASP A 138 0.31 -6.63 2.57
CA ASP A 138 -0.16 -7.79 1.79
C ASP A 138 -0.48 -7.37 0.36
N ASP A 139 -1.15 -6.21 0.18
CA ASP A 139 -1.42 -5.63 -1.13
C ASP A 139 -0.12 -5.20 -1.83
N VAL A 140 0.82 -4.61 -1.09
CA VAL A 140 2.14 -4.21 -1.60
C VAL A 140 2.91 -5.41 -2.13
N VAL A 141 3.04 -6.49 -1.33
CA VAL A 141 3.70 -7.72 -1.75
C VAL A 141 3.03 -8.32 -2.97
N ASN A 142 1.70 -8.44 -2.98
CA ASN A 142 0.95 -8.99 -4.11
C ASN A 142 1.21 -8.23 -5.42
N ARG A 143 1.31 -6.91 -5.37
CA ARG A 143 1.59 -6.07 -6.54
C ARG A 143 3.03 -6.24 -7.05
N VAL A 144 4.01 -6.36 -6.16
CA VAL A 144 5.40 -6.67 -6.52
C VAL A 144 5.49 -8.06 -7.15
N MET A 145 4.84 -9.07 -6.57
CA MET A 145 4.84 -10.43 -7.10
C MET A 145 4.19 -10.54 -8.49
N LYS A 146 3.23 -9.66 -8.79
CA LYS A 146 2.59 -9.55 -10.12
C LYS A 146 3.37 -8.69 -11.11
N GLY A 147 4.53 -8.16 -10.74
CA GLY A 147 5.34 -7.29 -11.60
C GLY A 147 4.75 -5.90 -11.87
N LEU A 148 3.71 -5.50 -11.12
CA LEU A 148 3.10 -4.17 -11.25
C LEU A 148 3.97 -3.06 -10.67
N TYR A 149 4.78 -3.39 -9.67
CA TYR A 149 5.75 -2.50 -9.04
C TYR A 149 7.12 -3.18 -9.03
N ASP A 150 8.17 -2.39 -9.26
CA ASP A 150 9.54 -2.89 -9.32
C ASP A 150 10.06 -3.17 -7.92
N LEU A 151 9.90 -2.20 -7.05
CA LEU A 151 10.42 -2.21 -5.68
C LEU A 151 9.33 -1.79 -4.71
N ALA A 152 9.41 -2.32 -3.50
CA ALA A 152 8.53 -1.86 -2.45
C ALA A 152 9.19 -1.86 -1.08
N ILE A 153 8.70 -0.98 -0.19
CA ILE A 153 9.06 -1.02 1.23
C ILE A 153 7.86 -1.54 2.01
N ILE A 154 8.10 -2.60 2.78
CA ILE A 154 7.13 -3.17 3.70
C ILE A 154 7.71 -3.23 5.11
N MET A 155 6.84 -3.45 6.09
CA MET A 155 7.23 -3.61 7.49
C MET A 155 7.06 -5.09 7.92
N LYS A 156 8.12 -5.66 8.55
CA LYS A 156 8.06 -7.00 9.14
C LYS A 156 7.05 -7.06 10.31
N PRO A 157 6.45 -8.22 10.63
CA PRO A 157 6.60 -9.49 9.93
C PRO A 157 5.81 -9.53 8.60
N HIS A 158 6.35 -10.26 7.63
CA HIS A 158 5.69 -10.53 6.36
C HIS A 158 5.96 -11.99 5.95
N ASN A 159 4.99 -12.61 5.32
CA ASN A 159 5.09 -13.95 4.73
C ASN A 159 5.16 -13.80 3.21
N ALA A 160 6.28 -13.31 2.71
CA ALA A 160 6.47 -13.15 1.27
C ALA A 160 7.51 -14.16 0.77
N GLU A 161 7.03 -15.31 0.29
CA GLU A 161 7.85 -16.20 -0.52
C GLU A 161 8.08 -15.59 -1.91
N GLY A 162 9.25 -15.81 -2.49
CA GLY A 162 9.55 -15.33 -3.84
C GLY A 162 10.05 -13.87 -3.92
N VAL A 163 10.28 -13.19 -2.82
CA VAL A 163 10.92 -11.87 -2.82
C VAL A 163 12.36 -11.91 -2.31
N GLU A 164 13.19 -11.06 -2.89
CA GLU A 164 14.44 -10.60 -2.27
C GLU A 164 14.10 -9.49 -1.29
N ALA A 165 14.85 -9.40 -0.18
CA ALA A 165 14.61 -8.41 0.86
C ALA A 165 15.93 -7.81 1.40
N LEU A 166 15.97 -6.49 1.52
CA LEU A 166 17.05 -5.71 2.09
C LEU A 166 16.53 -4.93 3.29
N SER A 167 17.14 -5.10 4.47
CA SER A 167 16.77 -4.29 5.64
C SER A 167 17.21 -2.84 5.43
N VAL A 168 16.30 -1.89 5.63
CA VAL A 168 16.54 -0.48 5.28
C VAL A 168 16.36 0.47 6.46
N TYR A 169 15.52 0.12 7.43
CA TYR A 169 15.29 1.01 8.58
C TYR A 169 14.66 0.26 9.76
N LYS A 170 14.90 0.79 10.96
CA LYS A 170 14.24 0.33 12.20
C LYS A 170 13.85 1.54 13.03
N GLU A 171 12.70 1.46 13.68
CA GLU A 171 12.21 2.47 14.61
C GLU A 171 11.50 1.82 15.81
N PRO A 172 11.45 2.48 16.96
CA PRO A 172 10.68 1.97 18.09
C PRO A 172 9.19 2.08 17.86
N TRP A 173 8.42 1.28 18.58
CA TRP A 173 6.99 1.48 18.72
C TRP A 173 6.72 2.49 19.83
N ILE A 174 5.69 3.29 19.65
CA ILE A 174 5.28 4.36 20.56
C ILE A 174 3.82 4.22 20.97
N ALA A 175 3.50 4.80 22.10
CA ALA A 175 2.15 5.16 22.48
C ALA A 175 1.91 6.64 22.20
N MET A 176 0.89 6.93 21.39
CA MET A 176 0.34 8.27 21.23
C MET A 176 -0.81 8.42 22.23
N ILE A 177 -0.65 9.31 23.20
CA ILE A 177 -1.52 9.45 24.37
C ILE A 177 -2.17 10.85 24.31
N PRO A 178 -3.51 10.97 24.44
CA PRO A 178 -4.13 12.29 24.55
C PRO A 178 -3.50 13.11 25.68
N SER A 179 -3.16 14.37 25.48
CA SER A 179 -2.50 15.22 26.50
C SER A 179 -3.33 15.39 27.78
N SER A 180 -4.66 15.24 27.67
CA SER A 180 -5.57 15.25 28.82
C SER A 180 -5.55 13.96 29.64
N HIS A 181 -4.96 12.87 29.11
CA HIS A 181 -4.97 11.55 29.73
C HIS A 181 -4.00 11.50 30.93
N PRO A 182 -4.32 10.80 32.04
CA PRO A 182 -3.45 10.69 33.21
C PRO A 182 -2.01 10.22 32.88
N LEU A 183 -1.85 9.24 31.98
CA LEU A 183 -0.54 8.71 31.56
C LEU A 183 0.33 9.76 30.81
N ALA A 184 -0.27 10.80 30.25
CA ALA A 184 0.48 11.87 29.61
C ALA A 184 1.26 12.73 30.63
N ARG A 185 0.83 12.72 31.90
CA ARG A 185 1.46 13.47 32.99
C ARG A 185 2.63 12.74 33.64
N HIS A 186 2.81 11.45 33.35
CA HIS A 186 3.97 10.69 33.83
C HIS A 186 5.25 11.31 33.25
N GLU A 187 6.24 11.54 34.09
CA GLU A 187 7.53 12.05 33.67
C GLU A 187 8.26 11.03 32.77
N GLY A 188 9.10 11.52 31.86
CA GLY A 188 9.88 10.71 30.94
C GLY A 188 9.24 10.46 29.57
N SER A 189 10.06 9.99 28.65
CA SER A 189 9.73 9.73 27.24
C SER A 189 9.32 8.27 26.96
N THR A 190 9.29 7.43 27.98
CA THR A 190 8.96 5.99 27.85
C THR A 190 7.71 5.63 28.66
N ILE A 191 7.08 4.52 28.30
CA ILE A 191 5.96 3.94 29.03
C ILE A 191 6.01 2.41 28.93
N GLU A 192 5.71 1.72 30.02
CA GLU A 192 5.61 0.27 29.98
C GLU A 192 4.33 -0.18 29.28
N LEU A 193 4.46 -1.19 28.43
CA LEU A 193 3.31 -1.69 27.68
C LEU A 193 2.18 -2.16 28.61
N ALA A 194 2.51 -2.72 29.78
CA ALA A 194 1.56 -3.18 30.78
C ALA A 194 0.65 -2.05 31.30
N GLU A 195 1.16 -0.83 31.40
CA GLU A 195 0.40 0.33 31.87
C GLU A 195 -0.74 0.72 30.91
N LEU A 196 -0.63 0.33 29.64
CA LEU A 196 -1.64 0.62 28.62
C LEU A 196 -2.83 -0.35 28.67
N ALA A 197 -2.69 -1.53 29.27
CA ALA A 197 -3.70 -2.60 29.24
C ALA A 197 -5.09 -2.19 29.77
N PRO A 198 -5.24 -1.36 30.83
CA PRO A 198 -6.54 -0.95 31.33
C PRO A 198 -7.30 0.03 30.42
N TYR A 199 -6.61 0.66 29.49
CA TYR A 199 -7.16 1.75 28.69
C TYR A 199 -7.61 1.31 27.31
N ASP A 200 -8.49 2.09 26.70
CA ASP A 200 -8.96 1.86 25.33
C ASP A 200 -7.83 2.11 24.32
N LEU A 201 -7.50 1.09 23.52
CA LEU A 201 -6.40 1.13 22.57
C LEU A 201 -6.89 1.25 21.14
N ILE A 202 -6.14 2.02 20.33
CA ILE A 202 -6.28 2.17 18.89
C ILE A 202 -5.06 1.51 18.25
N ILE A 203 -5.27 0.49 17.45
CA ILE A 203 -4.18 -0.32 16.87
C ILE A 203 -4.38 -0.55 15.38
N PRO A 204 -3.32 -0.94 14.64
CA PRO A 204 -3.45 -1.32 13.23
C PRO A 204 -4.43 -2.48 13.04
N SER A 205 -5.24 -2.40 11.96
CA SER A 205 -6.28 -3.40 11.66
C SER A 205 -5.75 -4.71 11.06
N ARG A 206 -4.51 -4.74 10.54
CA ARG A 206 -3.93 -5.89 9.88
C ARG A 206 -3.80 -7.08 10.85
N ALA A 207 -4.23 -8.28 10.41
CA ALA A 207 -4.28 -9.47 11.28
C ALA A 207 -2.92 -9.84 11.91
N SER A 208 -1.82 -9.75 11.14
CA SER A 208 -0.47 -10.01 11.63
C SER A 208 -0.05 -9.01 12.73
N ARG A 209 -0.45 -7.74 12.62
CA ARG A 209 -0.19 -6.72 13.64
C ARG A 209 -1.01 -6.95 14.90
N LEU A 210 -2.26 -7.36 14.73
CA LEU A 210 -3.11 -7.75 15.85
C LEU A 210 -2.49 -8.89 16.67
N GLN A 211 -1.99 -9.91 15.98
CA GLN A 211 -1.31 -11.05 16.63
C GLN A 211 -0.03 -10.62 17.35
N GLU A 212 0.79 -9.80 16.69
CA GLU A 212 2.04 -9.28 17.22
C GLU A 212 1.80 -8.45 18.49
N ILE A 213 0.92 -7.44 18.43
CA ILE A 213 0.59 -6.59 19.58
C ILE A 213 -0.04 -7.43 20.70
N SER A 214 -0.94 -8.35 20.38
CA SER A 214 -1.53 -9.25 21.38
C SER A 214 -0.46 -10.13 22.04
N GLY A 215 0.53 -10.59 21.27
CA GLY A 215 1.68 -11.34 21.79
C GLY A 215 2.52 -10.52 22.77
N TRP A 216 2.77 -9.23 22.47
CA TRP A 216 3.49 -8.36 23.40
C TRP A 216 2.75 -8.21 24.73
N PHE A 217 1.43 -8.01 24.72
CA PHE A 217 0.64 -7.93 25.93
C PHE A 217 0.65 -9.27 26.72
N GLN A 218 0.62 -10.40 26.01
CA GLN A 218 0.72 -11.71 26.68
C GLN A 218 2.04 -11.88 27.44
N MET A 219 3.16 -11.34 26.89
CA MET A 219 4.47 -11.37 27.59
C MET A 219 4.45 -10.59 28.90
N THR A 220 3.58 -9.60 29.05
CA THR A 220 3.37 -8.85 30.29
C THR A 220 2.30 -9.47 31.21
N GLY A 221 1.69 -10.59 30.81
CA GLY A 221 0.58 -11.19 31.53
C GLY A 221 -0.75 -10.46 31.41
N GLN A 222 -0.83 -9.47 30.50
CA GLN A 222 -2.00 -8.61 30.32
C GLN A 222 -2.76 -8.93 29.01
N LYS A 223 -3.94 -8.35 28.87
CA LYS A 223 -4.70 -8.38 27.58
C LYS A 223 -5.01 -6.96 27.13
N PRO A 224 -4.82 -6.65 25.83
CA PRO A 224 -5.13 -5.31 25.32
C PRO A 224 -6.65 -5.08 25.27
N LYS A 225 -7.09 -3.91 25.69
CA LYS A 225 -8.48 -3.46 25.54
C LYS A 225 -8.64 -2.70 24.22
N ILE A 226 -8.80 -3.43 23.11
CA ILE A 226 -8.86 -2.85 21.77
C ILE A 226 -10.21 -2.18 21.55
N ARG A 227 -10.19 -0.84 21.35
CA ARG A 227 -11.37 -0.03 21.02
C ARG A 227 -11.52 0.14 19.51
N CYS A 228 -10.43 0.46 18.81
CA CYS A 228 -10.44 0.71 17.38
C CYS A 228 -9.34 -0.08 16.66
N ARG A 229 -9.67 -0.56 15.45
CA ARG A 229 -8.74 -1.17 14.52
C ARG A 229 -8.73 -0.31 13.26
N ILE A 230 -7.59 0.28 12.93
CA ILE A 230 -7.47 1.36 11.94
C ILE A 230 -6.50 0.94 10.85
N ALA A 231 -6.89 1.13 9.59
CA ALA A 231 -6.04 0.83 8.44
C ALA A 231 -5.00 1.93 8.15
N HIS A 232 -5.34 3.20 8.44
CA HIS A 232 -4.51 4.36 8.09
C HIS A 232 -4.08 5.14 9.33
N MET A 233 -2.78 5.44 9.45
CA MET A 233 -2.18 6.12 10.60
C MET A 233 -2.80 7.48 10.91
N LEU A 234 -3.18 8.26 9.88
CA LEU A 234 -3.83 9.56 10.06
C LEU A 234 -5.13 9.44 10.89
N ASN A 235 -5.94 8.41 10.63
CA ASN A 235 -7.17 8.20 11.40
C ASN A 235 -6.87 7.85 12.86
N ALA A 236 -5.80 7.08 13.11
CA ALA A 236 -5.39 6.76 14.48
C ALA A 236 -4.92 8.01 15.22
N PHE A 237 -4.13 8.86 14.55
CA PHE A 237 -3.68 10.15 15.08
C PHE A 237 -4.87 11.04 15.46
N GLU A 238 -5.83 11.24 14.55
CA GLU A 238 -7.00 12.09 14.80
C GLU A 238 -7.92 11.56 15.90
N LEU A 239 -8.16 10.23 15.94
CA LEU A 239 -8.95 9.64 17.03
C LEU A 239 -8.27 9.77 18.38
N THR A 240 -6.95 9.65 18.44
CA THR A 240 -6.17 9.89 19.66
C THR A 240 -6.30 11.35 20.09
N ARG A 241 -6.16 12.29 19.17
CA ARG A 241 -6.31 13.72 19.44
C ARG A 241 -7.69 14.07 20.02
N GLN A 242 -8.74 13.35 19.57
CA GLN A 242 -10.11 13.50 20.10
C GLN A 242 -10.36 12.73 21.42
N GLY A 243 -9.34 12.07 21.98
CA GLY A 243 -9.45 11.37 23.25
C GLY A 243 -10.20 10.03 23.20
N VAL A 244 -10.37 9.43 22.02
CA VAL A 244 -11.05 8.14 21.85
C VAL A 244 -10.27 6.99 22.47
N GLY A 245 -8.92 7.07 22.51
CA GLY A 245 -8.06 6.06 23.09
C GLY A 245 -6.58 6.39 22.88
N ILE A 246 -5.73 5.48 23.34
CA ILE A 246 -4.27 5.54 23.16
C ILE A 246 -3.91 4.74 21.90
N ALA A 247 -3.19 5.35 20.97
CA ALA A 247 -2.76 4.65 19.76
C ALA A 247 -1.37 4.04 19.92
N ILE A 248 -1.21 2.80 19.45
CA ILE A 248 0.05 2.06 19.43
C ILE A 248 0.49 1.90 17.97
N TYR A 249 1.55 2.61 17.60
CA TYR A 249 2.07 2.66 16.22
C TYR A 249 3.61 2.80 16.22
N PRO A 250 4.30 2.58 15.08
CA PRO A 250 5.71 2.93 14.93
C PRO A 250 5.92 4.44 15.13
N ALA A 251 7.13 4.84 15.51
CA ALA A 251 7.48 6.21 15.87
C ALA A 251 7.17 7.24 14.77
N SER A 252 7.30 6.85 13.51
CA SER A 252 6.95 7.68 12.35
C SER A 252 5.47 8.12 12.31
N ALA A 253 4.58 7.43 13.02
CA ALA A 253 3.19 7.85 13.14
C ALA A 253 3.05 9.22 13.85
N ALA A 254 4.00 9.62 14.67
CA ALA A 254 4.04 10.92 15.31
C ALA A 254 4.38 12.07 14.34
N GLU A 255 5.00 11.76 13.20
CA GLU A 255 5.36 12.74 12.16
C GLU A 255 4.17 13.09 11.24
N VAL A 256 3.08 12.31 11.29
CA VAL A 256 1.86 12.55 10.47
C VAL A 256 1.19 13.85 10.83
N GLY A 257 1.33 14.30 12.09
CA GLY A 257 0.83 15.60 12.54
C GLY A 257 1.58 16.08 13.78
N ILE A 258 1.86 17.38 13.82
CA ILE A 258 2.40 18.04 15.02
C ILE A 258 1.20 18.59 15.79
N SER A 259 0.95 18.08 17.00
CA SER A 259 -0.12 18.57 17.88
C SER A 259 0.33 18.55 19.32
N SER A 260 0.07 19.65 20.03
CA SER A 260 0.23 19.74 21.48
C SER A 260 -0.77 18.87 22.25
N ASP A 261 -1.78 18.36 21.56
CA ASP A 261 -2.86 17.57 22.15
C ASP A 261 -2.49 16.09 22.33
N ILE A 262 -1.30 15.67 21.85
CA ILE A 262 -0.82 14.30 21.94
C ILE A 262 0.55 14.28 22.62
N CYS A 263 0.67 13.47 23.66
CA CYS A 263 1.93 13.08 24.29
C CYS A 263 2.44 11.78 23.66
N ILE A 264 3.72 11.74 23.30
CA ILE A 264 4.36 10.58 22.67
C ILE A 264 5.30 9.95 23.67
N LYS A 265 5.19 8.62 23.85
CA LYS A 265 6.07 7.84 24.69
C LYS A 265 6.51 6.56 24.00
N GLU A 266 7.79 6.24 24.06
CA GLU A 266 8.34 5.00 23.53
C GLU A 266 7.91 3.81 24.40
N LEU A 267 7.53 2.69 23.75
CA LEU A 267 7.12 1.47 24.43
C LEU A 267 8.36 0.72 24.97
N VAL A 268 8.29 0.36 26.24
CA VAL A 268 9.29 -0.47 26.91
C VAL A 268 8.62 -1.65 27.63
N ASN A 269 9.41 -2.66 27.98
CA ASN A 269 8.96 -3.85 28.71
C ASN A 269 7.72 -4.55 28.10
N PRO A 270 7.83 -5.12 26.87
CA PRO A 270 9.05 -5.29 26.09
C PRO A 270 9.37 -4.08 25.20
N SER A 271 10.67 -3.82 24.95
CA SER A 271 11.08 -2.94 23.87
C SER A 271 10.81 -3.61 22.55
N VAL A 272 10.04 -2.97 21.69
CA VAL A 272 9.60 -3.51 20.41
C VAL A 272 9.99 -2.58 19.27
N THR A 273 10.41 -3.16 18.15
CA THR A 273 10.96 -2.43 17.01
C THR A 273 10.22 -2.75 15.74
N ALA A 274 9.79 -1.74 15.02
CA ALA A 274 9.30 -1.84 13.67
C ALA A 274 10.48 -1.90 12.69
N SER A 275 10.56 -2.94 11.87
CA SER A 275 11.63 -3.13 10.91
C SER A 275 11.08 -3.01 9.48
N TYR A 276 11.67 -2.11 8.70
CA TYR A 276 11.32 -1.90 7.29
C TYR A 276 12.32 -2.60 6.38
N VAL A 277 11.80 -3.21 5.34
CA VAL A 277 12.57 -3.91 4.33
C VAL A 277 12.16 -3.44 2.94
N LEU A 278 13.17 -3.17 2.10
CA LEU A 278 12.99 -3.02 0.66
C LEU A 278 12.88 -4.42 0.06
N ILE A 279 11.87 -4.65 -0.77
CA ILE A 279 11.60 -5.92 -1.43
C ILE A 279 11.47 -5.75 -2.93
N TRP A 280 11.81 -6.82 -3.67
CA TRP A 280 11.52 -6.97 -5.10
C TRP A 280 11.30 -8.45 -5.43
N ASN A 281 10.66 -8.73 -6.56
CA ASN A 281 10.41 -10.09 -7.01
C ASN A 281 11.73 -10.72 -7.50
N LYS A 282 12.16 -11.85 -6.90
CA LYS A 282 13.41 -12.53 -7.26
C LYS A 282 13.37 -13.22 -8.63
N ASP A 283 12.16 -13.61 -9.07
CA ASP A 283 11.94 -14.37 -10.31
C ASP A 283 11.60 -13.45 -11.50
N HIS A 284 11.50 -12.14 -11.27
CA HIS A 284 11.21 -11.14 -12.31
C HIS A 284 12.46 -10.33 -12.65
N GLN A 285 12.75 -10.21 -13.94
CA GLN A 285 13.86 -9.38 -14.39
C GLN A 285 13.49 -7.90 -14.13
N LEU A 286 14.25 -7.25 -13.26
CA LEU A 286 14.08 -5.84 -12.98
C LEU A 286 14.47 -5.00 -14.20
N SER A 287 13.80 -3.85 -14.38
CA SER A 287 14.22 -2.83 -15.34
C SER A 287 15.63 -2.31 -15.02
N HIS A 288 16.30 -1.74 -16.02
CA HIS A 288 17.62 -1.16 -15.80
C HIS A 288 17.58 -0.04 -14.75
N VAL A 289 16.54 0.79 -14.80
CA VAL A 289 16.32 1.87 -13.80
C VAL A 289 16.14 1.30 -12.39
N ALA A 290 15.36 0.23 -12.23
CA ALA A 290 15.15 -0.40 -10.92
C ALA A 290 16.44 -1.01 -10.38
N THR A 291 17.25 -1.64 -11.24
CA THR A 291 18.55 -2.20 -10.87
C THR A 291 19.51 -1.11 -10.39
N GLU A 292 19.63 0.00 -11.13
CA GLU A 292 20.48 1.12 -10.76
C GLU A 292 19.98 1.83 -9.50
N PHE A 293 18.67 1.90 -9.30
CA PHE A 293 18.12 2.47 -8.07
C PHE A 293 18.40 1.60 -6.84
N ILE A 294 18.37 0.26 -6.96
CA ILE A 294 18.82 -0.64 -5.88
C ILE A 294 20.30 -0.42 -5.57
N HIS A 295 21.15 -0.29 -6.60
CA HIS A 295 22.58 0.00 -6.40
C HIS A 295 22.78 1.33 -5.70
N TYR A 296 22.02 2.35 -6.08
CA TYR A 296 22.02 3.65 -5.40
C TYR A 296 21.61 3.52 -3.94
N ILE A 297 20.50 2.85 -3.64
CA ILE A 297 19.99 2.64 -2.28
C ILE A 297 21.06 1.92 -1.43
N LYS A 298 21.64 0.81 -1.92
CA LYS A 298 22.66 0.05 -1.19
C LYS A 298 23.90 0.88 -0.78
N LYS A 299 24.21 1.93 -1.53
CA LYS A 299 25.32 2.85 -1.22
C LYS A 299 24.94 3.93 -0.19
N HIS A 300 23.64 4.15 0.04
CA HIS A 300 23.13 5.24 0.87
C HIS A 300 22.36 4.75 2.10
N ILE A 301 22.22 3.43 2.28
CA ILE A 301 21.73 2.88 3.54
C ILE A 301 22.89 2.97 4.53
N PRO A 302 22.70 3.54 5.73
CA PRO A 302 23.67 3.46 6.80
C PRO A 302 23.97 1.97 7.09
N ASP A 303 25.25 1.64 7.28
CA ASP A 303 25.63 0.30 7.72
C ASP A 303 24.78 -0.07 8.95
N SER A 304 23.92 -1.07 8.78
CA SER A 304 23.07 -1.56 9.86
C SER A 304 23.96 -2.29 10.88
N GLU A 305 24.24 -1.63 11.99
CA GLU A 305 24.69 -2.33 13.20
C GLU A 305 23.60 -3.29 13.74
#